data_c00d43bca8724faf8e973022f749aca2
#
_entry.id   c00d43bca8724faf8e973022f749aca2
#
_cell.length_a   1.000
_cell.length_b   1.000
_cell.length_c   1.000
_cell.angle_alpha   90.00
_cell.angle_beta   90.00
_cell.angle_gamma   90.00
#
_symmetry.space_group_name_H-M   'P 1'
#
loop_
_entity.id
_entity.type
_entity.pdbx_description
1 polymer ?
#
loop_
_entity_poly.entity_id
_entity_poly.type
_entity_poly.pdbx_seq_one_letter_code
_entity_poly.pdbx_strand_id
1 'polypeptide(L)'
;FKGIFQAMEGCPVTVRLLDPPLHEFVPHDLKGQQEMADAMGVSLHYIQQRVESLCEHNPMLGHRGCRLGNTYPEITQMQTRAILGAALELKKEGVETHPEIMVPLTGILYEFKEQEKVIREEAAALFAEVGDSIDFKVGTMIEIPRAALTADRIASSAEFFSFGTNDLTQMTFGYSRDDIASFLPVYLEKKILKVDPFQVLDQNGVGQLVRMATEKGRAIRPDLKCGICGEHGGE
;
A
#
# COMPACT_ATOMS: atom_id res chain seq x y z
N PHE A 1 8.75 3.68 -13.17
CA PHE A 1 9.73 3.09 -12.22
C PHE A 1 11.17 3.33 -12.66
N LYS A 2 11.53 3.13 -13.94
CA LYS A 2 12.91 3.23 -14.42
C LYS A 2 13.61 4.54 -13.97
N GLY A 3 12.97 5.71 -14.18
CA GLY A 3 13.55 6.99 -13.77
C GLY A 3 13.75 7.13 -12.25
N ILE A 4 12.88 6.52 -11.44
CA ILE A 4 13.02 6.52 -9.97
C ILE A 4 14.21 5.66 -9.55
N PHE A 5 14.31 4.44 -10.05
CA PHE A 5 15.45 3.55 -9.76
C PHE A 5 16.78 4.16 -10.20
N GLN A 6 16.80 4.80 -11.37
CA GLN A 6 18.00 5.48 -11.89
C GLN A 6 18.44 6.63 -10.97
N ALA A 7 17.50 7.46 -10.51
CA ALA A 7 17.78 8.54 -9.57
C ALA A 7 18.23 8.05 -8.18
N MET A 8 17.87 6.81 -7.83
CA MET A 8 18.14 6.18 -6.53
C MET A 8 19.18 5.07 -6.65
N GLU A 9 20.07 5.13 -7.62
CA GLU A 9 21.12 4.13 -7.85
C GLU A 9 21.85 3.77 -6.55
N GLY A 10 21.98 2.47 -6.26
CA GLY A 10 22.61 1.93 -5.04
C GLY A 10 21.78 2.07 -3.77
N CYS A 11 20.59 2.71 -3.84
CA CYS A 11 19.70 2.85 -2.69
C CYS A 11 18.46 1.96 -2.82
N PRO A 12 17.91 1.45 -1.69
CA PRO A 12 16.65 0.72 -1.72
C PRO A 12 15.48 1.65 -2.09
N VAL A 13 14.61 1.16 -2.96
CA VAL A 13 13.38 1.84 -3.37
C VAL A 13 12.18 0.98 -3.02
N THR A 14 11.39 1.43 -2.06
CA THR A 14 10.16 0.77 -1.67
C THR A 14 9.00 1.28 -2.51
N VAL A 15 8.38 0.40 -3.28
CA VAL A 15 7.20 0.68 -4.09
C VAL A 15 5.97 0.08 -3.42
N ARG A 16 5.02 0.94 -3.01
CA ARG A 16 3.71 0.50 -2.54
C ARG A 16 2.85 0.10 -3.73
N LEU A 17 2.25 -1.09 -3.65
CA LEU A 17 1.24 -1.52 -4.61
C LEU A 17 0.00 -0.62 -4.54
N LEU A 18 -0.85 -0.66 -5.57
CA LEU A 18 -2.06 0.14 -5.65
C LEU A 18 -2.92 -0.03 -4.39
N ASP A 19 -3.26 1.09 -3.79
CA ASP A 19 -4.03 1.18 -2.55
C ASP A 19 -5.46 1.68 -2.75
N PRO A 20 -5.75 2.70 -3.61
CA PRO A 20 -7.09 3.20 -3.77
C PRO A 20 -8.05 2.16 -4.37
N PRO A 21 -9.35 2.23 -4.02
CA PRO A 21 -10.36 1.36 -4.59
C PRO A 21 -10.60 1.66 -6.08
N LEU A 22 -11.14 0.66 -6.82
CA LEU A 22 -11.30 0.75 -8.27
C LEU A 22 -12.17 1.93 -8.73
N HIS A 23 -13.13 2.37 -7.93
CA HIS A 23 -13.99 3.48 -8.31
C HIS A 23 -13.23 4.80 -8.54
N GLU A 24 -12.06 4.98 -7.93
CA GLU A 24 -11.22 6.16 -8.16
C GLU A 24 -10.56 6.19 -9.55
N PHE A 25 -10.49 5.04 -10.22
CA PHE A 25 -9.87 4.90 -11.54
C PHE A 25 -10.87 4.90 -12.69
N VAL A 26 -12.18 4.95 -12.39
CA VAL A 26 -13.22 4.97 -13.42
C VAL A 26 -13.76 6.38 -13.63
N PRO A 27 -14.19 6.73 -14.85
CA PRO A 27 -14.74 8.06 -15.11
C PRO A 27 -16.11 8.23 -14.43
N HIS A 28 -16.30 9.37 -13.74
CA HIS A 28 -17.54 9.71 -13.05
C HIS A 28 -18.48 10.57 -13.91
N ASP A 29 -17.95 11.23 -14.94
CA ASP A 29 -18.73 12.05 -15.87
C ASP A 29 -19.15 11.25 -17.12
N LEU A 30 -20.28 11.66 -17.72
CA LEU A 30 -20.86 10.97 -18.88
C LEU A 30 -19.92 10.94 -20.10
N LYS A 31 -19.10 11.99 -20.28
CA LYS A 31 -18.18 12.07 -21.42
C LYS A 31 -17.08 11.03 -21.29
N GLY A 32 -16.43 10.97 -20.12
CA GLY A 32 -15.40 9.98 -19.85
C GLY A 32 -15.93 8.55 -19.91
N GLN A 33 -17.17 8.32 -19.43
CA GLN A 33 -17.84 7.01 -19.54
C GLN A 33 -18.10 6.61 -21.00
N GLN A 34 -18.49 7.58 -21.86
CA GLN A 34 -18.68 7.31 -23.27
C GLN A 34 -17.34 7.03 -23.97
N GLU A 35 -16.30 7.82 -23.70
CA GLU A 35 -14.96 7.60 -24.25
C GLU A 35 -14.41 6.21 -23.85
N MET A 36 -14.62 5.78 -22.60
CA MET A 36 -14.26 4.45 -22.15
C MET A 36 -15.07 3.36 -22.86
N ALA A 37 -16.39 3.55 -23.03
CA ALA A 37 -17.24 2.60 -23.73
C ALA A 37 -16.79 2.41 -25.18
N ASP A 38 -16.48 3.50 -25.87
CA ASP A 38 -15.99 3.49 -27.25
C ASP A 38 -14.62 2.79 -27.35
N ALA A 39 -13.70 3.10 -26.44
CA ALA A 39 -12.38 2.48 -26.41
C ALA A 39 -12.41 0.96 -26.12
N MET A 40 -13.36 0.53 -25.28
CA MET A 40 -13.54 -0.89 -24.93
C MET A 40 -14.47 -1.66 -25.89
N GLY A 41 -15.16 -0.97 -26.83
CA GLY A 41 -16.12 -1.58 -27.72
C GLY A 41 -17.36 -2.15 -27.03
N VAL A 42 -17.78 -1.52 -25.91
CA VAL A 42 -18.96 -1.93 -25.12
C VAL A 42 -19.99 -0.81 -25.08
N SER A 43 -21.22 -1.11 -24.59
CA SER A 43 -22.25 -0.07 -24.46
C SER A 43 -21.96 0.90 -23.30
N LEU A 44 -22.36 2.17 -23.46
CA LEU A 44 -22.33 3.14 -22.37
C LEU A 44 -23.07 2.63 -21.12
N HIS A 45 -24.21 1.98 -21.31
CA HIS A 45 -24.99 1.40 -20.21
C HIS A 45 -24.18 0.35 -19.42
N TYR A 46 -23.38 -0.48 -20.09
CA TYR A 46 -22.49 -1.43 -19.43
C TYR A 46 -21.47 -0.70 -18.55
N ILE A 47 -20.83 0.36 -19.05
CA ILE A 47 -19.88 1.15 -18.27
C ILE A 47 -20.56 1.80 -17.06
N GLN A 48 -21.74 2.40 -17.24
CA GLN A 48 -22.51 3.00 -16.15
C GLN A 48 -22.83 2.00 -15.04
N GLN A 49 -23.32 0.82 -15.39
CA GLN A 49 -23.57 -0.25 -14.42
C GLN A 49 -22.30 -0.69 -13.68
N ARG A 50 -21.16 -0.77 -14.38
CA ARG A 50 -19.87 -1.12 -13.74
C ARG A 50 -19.42 -0.03 -12.79
N VAL A 51 -19.47 1.24 -13.17
CA VAL A 51 -19.14 2.37 -12.31
C VAL A 51 -20.01 2.38 -11.05
N GLU A 52 -21.33 2.21 -11.22
CA GLU A 52 -22.26 2.13 -10.09
C GLU A 52 -21.95 0.95 -9.16
N SER A 53 -21.64 -0.23 -9.73
CA SER A 53 -21.29 -1.42 -8.96
C SER A 53 -19.98 -1.32 -8.17
N LEU A 54 -19.08 -0.42 -8.56
CA LEU A 54 -17.81 -0.15 -7.89
C LEU A 54 -17.93 0.94 -6.83
N CYS A 55 -19.06 1.66 -6.77
CA CYS A 55 -19.26 2.70 -5.76
C CYS A 55 -19.40 2.10 -4.36
N GLU A 56 -18.59 2.57 -3.43
CA GLU A 56 -18.59 2.10 -2.05
C GLU A 56 -19.08 3.19 -1.09
N HIS A 57 -19.84 2.78 -0.06
CA HIS A 57 -20.33 3.71 0.97
C HIS A 57 -19.19 4.20 1.89
N ASN A 58 -18.20 3.35 2.13
CA ASN A 58 -17.01 3.70 2.91
C ASN A 58 -15.75 3.16 2.22
N PRO A 59 -15.22 3.88 1.23
CA PRO A 59 -14.07 3.42 0.44
C PRO A 59 -12.80 3.24 1.27
N MET A 60 -12.64 3.99 2.38
CA MET A 60 -11.46 3.85 3.24
C MET A 60 -11.36 2.49 3.93
N LEU A 61 -12.50 1.86 4.24
CA LEU A 61 -12.60 0.53 4.84
C LEU A 61 -13.07 -0.55 3.87
N GLY A 62 -13.18 -0.20 2.59
CA GLY A 62 -13.78 -1.02 1.54
C GLY A 62 -12.78 -1.90 0.78
N HIS A 63 -13.07 -2.06 -0.50
CA HIS A 63 -12.35 -2.93 -1.43
C HIS A 63 -11.14 -2.23 -2.03
N ARG A 64 -10.09 -2.09 -1.25
CA ARG A 64 -8.84 -1.41 -1.61
C ARG A 64 -7.61 -2.20 -1.14
N GLY A 65 -6.41 -1.78 -1.55
CA GLY A 65 -5.15 -2.31 -1.08
C GLY A 65 -5.00 -3.80 -1.34
N CYS A 66 -4.52 -4.56 -0.36
CA CYS A 66 -4.35 -6.01 -0.49
C CYS A 66 -5.66 -6.75 -0.74
N ARG A 67 -6.81 -6.21 -0.30
CA ARG A 67 -8.13 -6.81 -0.57
C ARG A 67 -8.43 -6.80 -2.06
N LEU A 68 -8.12 -5.69 -2.72
CA LEU A 68 -8.25 -5.55 -4.16
C LEU A 68 -7.30 -6.52 -4.89
N GLY A 69 -6.03 -6.54 -4.51
CA GLY A 69 -5.05 -7.43 -5.11
C GLY A 69 -5.36 -8.92 -4.89
N ASN A 70 -6.00 -9.29 -3.78
CA ASN A 70 -6.43 -10.69 -3.52
C ASN A 70 -7.64 -11.11 -4.36
N THR A 71 -8.51 -10.17 -4.74
CA THR A 71 -9.68 -10.46 -5.58
C THR A 71 -9.42 -10.28 -7.07
N TYR A 72 -8.44 -9.44 -7.42
CA TYR A 72 -7.97 -9.18 -8.79
C TYR A 72 -6.44 -9.31 -8.87
N PRO A 73 -5.91 -10.54 -8.78
CA PRO A 73 -4.46 -10.78 -8.72
C PRO A 73 -3.69 -10.27 -9.95
N GLU A 74 -4.37 -10.14 -11.09
CA GLU A 74 -3.81 -9.57 -12.31
C GLU A 74 -3.31 -8.12 -12.15
N ILE A 75 -3.89 -7.36 -11.22
CA ILE A 75 -3.42 -6.01 -10.88
C ILE A 75 -2.04 -6.09 -10.20
N THR A 76 -1.88 -7.02 -9.26
CA THR A 76 -0.61 -7.25 -8.58
C THR A 76 0.44 -7.80 -9.54
N GLN A 77 0.07 -8.72 -10.43
CA GLN A 77 0.95 -9.25 -11.47
C GLN A 77 1.48 -8.13 -12.37
N MET A 78 0.60 -7.29 -12.89
CA MET A 78 0.95 -6.17 -13.77
C MET A 78 1.93 -5.21 -13.08
N GLN A 79 1.68 -4.84 -11.82
CA GLN A 79 2.56 -3.95 -11.07
C GLN A 79 3.91 -4.60 -10.78
N THR A 80 3.94 -5.86 -10.37
CA THR A 80 5.17 -6.63 -10.12
C THR A 80 6.04 -6.68 -11.38
N ARG A 81 5.44 -6.99 -12.52
CA ARG A 81 6.13 -7.01 -13.82
C ARG A 81 6.68 -5.64 -14.20
N ALA A 82 5.94 -4.56 -13.96
CA ALA A 82 6.38 -3.20 -14.26
C ALA A 82 7.54 -2.75 -13.35
N ILE A 83 7.52 -3.09 -12.07
CA ILE A 83 8.56 -2.75 -11.09
C ILE A 83 9.85 -3.51 -11.40
N LEU A 84 9.76 -4.84 -11.46
CA LEU A 84 10.93 -5.70 -11.64
C LEU A 84 11.47 -5.63 -13.07
N GLY A 85 10.61 -5.43 -14.08
CA GLY A 85 11.02 -5.20 -15.46
C GLY A 85 11.87 -3.94 -15.61
N ALA A 86 11.45 -2.83 -14.97
CA ALA A 86 12.24 -1.58 -14.96
C ALA A 86 13.61 -1.77 -14.31
N ALA A 87 13.68 -2.52 -13.22
CA ALA A 87 14.94 -2.81 -12.54
C ALA A 87 15.86 -3.74 -13.36
N LEU A 88 15.29 -4.74 -14.05
CA LEU A 88 16.05 -5.61 -14.99
C LEU A 88 16.61 -4.83 -16.18
N GLU A 89 15.85 -3.88 -16.73
CA GLU A 89 16.36 -3.00 -17.80
C GLU A 89 17.58 -2.20 -17.33
N LEU A 90 17.49 -1.60 -16.15
CA LEU A 90 18.59 -0.82 -15.57
C LEU A 90 19.80 -1.69 -15.23
N LYS A 91 19.61 -2.90 -14.76
CA LYS A 91 20.70 -3.87 -14.56
C LYS A 91 21.49 -4.11 -15.83
N LYS A 92 20.81 -4.21 -17.00
CA LYS A 92 21.47 -4.34 -18.31
C LYS A 92 22.28 -3.09 -18.69
N GLU A 93 21.88 -1.91 -18.17
CA GLU A 93 22.57 -0.65 -18.34
C GLU A 93 23.71 -0.44 -17.33
N GLY A 94 23.91 -1.40 -16.39
CA GLY A 94 24.94 -1.36 -15.37
C GLY A 94 24.55 -0.56 -14.12
N VAL A 95 23.28 -0.18 -13.96
CA VAL A 95 22.76 0.57 -12.82
C VAL A 95 22.33 -0.40 -11.72
N GLU A 96 22.86 -0.19 -10.52
CA GLU A 96 22.52 -1.02 -9.35
C GLU A 96 21.16 -0.59 -8.76
N THR A 97 20.25 -1.55 -8.60
CA THR A 97 18.90 -1.30 -8.07
C THR A 97 18.53 -2.27 -6.95
N HIS A 98 17.82 -1.78 -5.92
CA HIS A 98 17.33 -2.57 -4.80
C HIS A 98 15.82 -2.40 -4.64
N PRO A 99 15.00 -3.10 -5.45
CA PRO A 99 13.55 -2.99 -5.38
C PRO A 99 12.99 -3.62 -4.09
N GLU A 100 12.04 -2.93 -3.48
CA GLU A 100 11.24 -3.43 -2.37
C GLU A 100 9.76 -3.25 -2.73
N ILE A 101 8.99 -4.34 -2.74
CA ILE A 101 7.56 -4.33 -3.05
C ILE A 101 6.78 -4.36 -1.74
N MET A 102 5.92 -3.37 -1.53
CA MET A 102 5.17 -3.19 -0.29
C MET A 102 3.68 -3.40 -0.52
N VAL A 103 3.12 -4.38 0.19
CA VAL A 103 1.68 -4.68 0.18
C VAL A 103 0.96 -3.75 1.16
N PRO A 104 0.01 -2.91 0.70
CA PRO A 104 -0.74 -2.02 1.56
C PRO A 104 -1.89 -2.72 2.27
N LEU A 105 -2.37 -2.14 3.36
CA LEU A 105 -3.63 -2.44 4.05
C LEU A 105 -3.75 -3.88 4.59
N THR A 106 -2.64 -4.54 4.85
CA THR A 106 -2.62 -5.90 5.41
C THR A 106 -3.18 -5.91 6.82
N GLY A 107 -4.20 -6.71 7.07
CA GLY A 107 -4.79 -6.91 8.40
C GLY A 107 -4.47 -8.27 9.01
N ILE A 108 -4.20 -9.28 8.18
CA ILE A 108 -3.89 -10.65 8.60
C ILE A 108 -2.77 -11.27 7.75
N LEU A 109 -2.05 -12.22 8.33
CA LEU A 109 -0.95 -12.92 7.65
C LEU A 109 -1.36 -13.53 6.30
N TYR A 110 -2.54 -14.11 6.20
CA TYR A 110 -2.96 -14.80 4.97
C TYR A 110 -3.27 -13.83 3.82
N GLU A 111 -3.75 -12.62 4.10
CA GLU A 111 -3.86 -11.57 3.07
C GLU A 111 -2.49 -11.24 2.48
N PHE A 112 -1.48 -11.12 3.33
CA PHE A 112 -0.11 -10.88 2.89
C PHE A 112 0.46 -12.05 2.09
N LYS A 113 0.30 -13.28 2.58
CA LYS A 113 0.82 -14.48 1.91
C LYS A 113 0.26 -14.70 0.52
N GLU A 114 -1.03 -14.43 0.31
CA GLU A 114 -1.63 -14.52 -1.03
C GLU A 114 -1.00 -13.49 -1.97
N GLN A 115 -0.80 -12.26 -1.52
CA GLN A 115 -0.12 -11.24 -2.32
C GLN A 115 1.35 -11.58 -2.57
N GLU A 116 2.08 -12.00 -1.54
CA GLU A 116 3.47 -12.43 -1.68
C GLU A 116 3.61 -13.57 -2.70
N LYS A 117 2.72 -14.55 -2.67
CA LYS A 117 2.68 -15.65 -3.63
C LYS A 117 2.55 -15.14 -5.06
N VAL A 118 1.57 -14.27 -5.33
CA VAL A 118 1.36 -13.68 -6.66
C VAL A 118 2.60 -12.92 -7.13
N ILE A 119 3.20 -12.11 -6.24
CA ILE A 119 4.42 -11.36 -6.54
C ILE A 119 5.59 -12.28 -6.88
N ARG A 120 5.82 -13.34 -6.08
CA ARG A 120 6.92 -14.27 -6.30
C ARG A 120 6.73 -15.11 -7.56
N GLU A 121 5.52 -15.57 -7.85
CA GLU A 121 5.18 -16.32 -9.07
C GLU A 121 5.38 -15.46 -10.32
N GLU A 122 4.91 -14.22 -10.33
CA GLU A 122 5.08 -13.29 -11.45
C GLU A 122 6.56 -12.90 -11.65
N ALA A 123 7.31 -12.69 -10.55
CA ALA A 123 8.74 -12.44 -10.63
C ALA A 123 9.49 -13.63 -11.27
N ALA A 124 9.17 -14.86 -10.86
CA ALA A 124 9.77 -16.05 -11.41
C ALA A 124 9.48 -16.20 -12.91
N ALA A 125 8.24 -15.93 -13.34
CA ALA A 125 7.85 -15.94 -14.74
C ALA A 125 8.64 -14.90 -15.55
N LEU A 126 8.71 -13.66 -15.06
CA LEU A 126 9.46 -12.58 -15.71
C LEU A 126 10.95 -12.90 -15.82
N PHE A 127 11.56 -13.44 -14.76
CA PHE A 127 12.98 -13.79 -14.75
C PHE A 127 13.30 -14.92 -15.74
N ALA A 128 12.40 -15.89 -15.86
CA ALA A 128 12.51 -16.96 -16.87
C ALA A 128 12.39 -16.42 -18.31
N GLU A 129 11.48 -15.48 -18.56
CA GLU A 129 11.30 -14.84 -19.87
C GLU A 129 12.54 -14.01 -20.28
N VAL A 130 13.11 -13.26 -19.33
CA VAL A 130 14.25 -12.36 -19.59
C VAL A 130 15.59 -13.09 -19.58
N GLY A 131 15.67 -14.26 -18.92
CA GLY A 131 16.91 -15.04 -18.73
C GLY A 131 17.87 -14.41 -17.74
N ASP A 132 17.41 -13.50 -16.87
CA ASP A 132 18.18 -12.83 -15.82
C ASP A 132 17.29 -12.58 -14.60
N SER A 133 17.88 -12.29 -13.43
CA SER A 133 17.16 -12.08 -12.18
C SER A 133 17.76 -10.94 -11.37
N ILE A 134 16.99 -10.40 -10.44
CA ILE A 134 17.44 -9.42 -9.46
C ILE A 134 16.94 -9.83 -8.07
N ASP A 135 17.68 -9.45 -7.05
CA ASP A 135 17.22 -9.56 -5.67
C ASP A 135 16.21 -8.46 -5.37
N PHE A 136 15.14 -8.82 -4.71
CA PHE A 136 14.11 -7.88 -4.27
C PHE A 136 13.46 -8.38 -2.98
N LYS A 137 12.89 -7.46 -2.21
CA LYS A 137 12.17 -7.78 -0.98
C LYS A 137 10.68 -7.58 -1.13
N VAL A 138 9.92 -8.41 -0.40
CA VAL A 138 8.47 -8.25 -0.26
C VAL A 138 8.15 -8.01 1.20
N GLY A 139 7.53 -6.88 1.46
CA GLY A 139 7.12 -6.49 2.81
C GLY A 139 5.72 -5.90 2.83
N THR A 140 5.32 -5.40 3.97
CA THR A 140 3.98 -4.86 4.13
C THR A 140 3.94 -3.55 4.89
N MET A 141 2.88 -2.80 4.64
CA MET A 141 2.53 -1.67 5.46
C MET A 141 1.81 -2.15 6.73
N ILE A 142 2.24 -1.64 7.88
CA ILE A 142 1.54 -1.80 9.16
C ILE A 142 0.74 -0.52 9.39
N GLU A 143 -0.51 -0.56 9.05
CA GLU A 143 -1.42 0.58 9.11
C GLU A 143 -2.82 0.22 9.63
N ILE A 144 -3.06 -1.08 9.84
CA ILE A 144 -4.25 -1.60 10.49
C ILE A 144 -3.89 -1.92 11.94
N PRO A 145 -4.62 -1.45 12.97
CA PRO A 145 -4.34 -1.78 14.37
C PRO A 145 -4.23 -3.28 14.63
N ARG A 146 -5.06 -4.09 13.97
CA ARG A 146 -4.99 -5.55 14.07
C ARG A 146 -3.65 -6.09 13.56
N ALA A 147 -3.10 -5.54 12.48
CA ALA A 147 -1.79 -5.95 11.97
C ALA A 147 -0.68 -5.65 13.00
N ALA A 148 -0.72 -4.48 13.65
CA ALA A 148 0.22 -4.14 14.72
C ALA A 148 0.14 -5.12 15.90
N LEU A 149 -1.07 -5.49 16.31
CA LEU A 149 -1.31 -6.47 17.40
C LEU A 149 -0.80 -7.88 17.07
N THR A 150 -0.76 -8.26 15.80
CA THR A 150 -0.36 -9.61 15.32
C THR A 150 0.89 -9.56 14.43
N ALA A 151 1.74 -8.56 14.63
CA ALA A 151 2.92 -8.31 13.81
C ALA A 151 3.95 -9.45 13.86
N ASP A 152 4.04 -10.18 14.97
CA ASP A 152 4.82 -11.41 15.10
C ASP A 152 4.46 -12.45 14.02
N ARG A 153 3.17 -12.63 13.76
CA ARG A 153 2.69 -13.56 12.73
C ARG A 153 3.05 -13.06 11.34
N ILE A 154 2.85 -11.77 11.06
CA ILE A 154 3.13 -11.19 9.73
C ILE A 154 4.64 -11.22 9.43
N ALA A 155 5.48 -10.95 10.42
CA ALA A 155 6.94 -11.00 10.32
C ALA A 155 7.51 -12.39 9.98
N SER A 156 6.73 -13.47 10.16
CA SER A 156 7.14 -14.81 9.71
C SER A 156 7.28 -14.93 8.19
N SER A 157 6.64 -14.03 7.44
CA SER A 157 6.68 -14.00 5.96
C SER A 157 7.27 -12.67 5.47
N ALA A 158 6.78 -11.53 5.93
CA ALA A 158 7.21 -10.21 5.49
C ALA A 158 8.70 -9.95 5.78
N GLU A 159 9.42 -9.42 4.80
CA GLU A 159 10.86 -9.13 4.89
C GLU A 159 11.14 -7.72 5.44
N PHE A 160 10.14 -6.85 5.44
CA PHE A 160 10.20 -5.52 6.08
C PHE A 160 8.81 -5.03 6.47
N PHE A 161 8.76 -4.07 7.40
CA PHE A 161 7.57 -3.32 7.75
C PHE A 161 7.74 -1.84 7.41
N SER A 162 6.67 -1.20 6.97
CA SER A 162 6.56 0.25 6.88
C SER A 162 5.30 0.69 7.60
N PHE A 163 5.42 1.64 8.53
CA PHE A 163 4.25 2.13 9.27
C PHE A 163 3.53 3.21 8.45
N GLY A 164 2.30 2.91 8.01
CA GLY A 164 1.40 3.86 7.36
C GLY A 164 0.64 4.65 8.42
N THR A 165 1.26 5.72 8.92
CA THR A 165 0.77 6.43 10.11
C THR A 165 -0.53 7.17 9.87
N ASN A 166 -0.88 7.54 8.64
CA ASN A 166 -2.16 8.18 8.33
C ASN A 166 -3.33 7.21 8.60
N ASP A 167 -3.31 6.04 7.97
CA ASP A 167 -4.36 5.02 8.17
C ASP A 167 -4.33 4.46 9.60
N LEU A 168 -3.14 4.26 10.18
CA LEU A 168 -3.01 3.77 11.55
C LEU A 168 -3.62 4.76 12.55
N THR A 169 -3.39 6.06 12.37
CA THR A 169 -4.01 7.13 13.17
C THR A 169 -5.52 7.14 12.98
N GLN A 170 -5.98 7.14 11.73
CA GLN A 170 -7.41 7.14 11.39
C GLN A 170 -8.16 6.00 12.06
N MET A 171 -7.63 4.78 11.98
CA MET A 171 -8.29 3.61 12.54
C MET A 171 -8.15 3.48 14.05
N THR A 172 -7.08 4.03 14.64
CA THR A 172 -6.88 4.02 16.08
C THR A 172 -7.79 5.03 16.79
N PHE A 173 -7.93 6.23 16.23
CA PHE A 173 -8.85 7.25 16.75
C PHE A 173 -10.30 7.02 16.33
N GLY A 174 -10.55 6.31 15.22
CA GLY A 174 -11.85 6.25 14.59
C GLY A 174 -12.24 7.59 13.93
N TYR A 175 -11.26 8.39 13.49
CA TYR A 175 -11.47 9.66 12.81
C TYR A 175 -11.22 9.48 11.30
N SER A 176 -12.13 10.03 10.48
CA SER A 176 -11.86 10.16 9.05
C SER A 176 -10.90 11.33 8.83
N ARG A 177 -9.79 11.07 8.16
CA ARG A 177 -8.82 12.12 7.78
C ARG A 177 -9.47 13.20 6.91
N ASP A 178 -10.39 12.79 6.05
CA ASP A 178 -11.05 13.70 5.10
C ASP A 178 -12.15 14.54 5.76
N ASP A 179 -12.80 14.01 6.84
CA ASP A 179 -13.94 14.63 7.49
C ASP A 179 -13.60 15.31 8.83
N ILE A 180 -12.40 15.09 9.37
CA ILE A 180 -12.01 15.60 10.69
C ILE A 180 -12.11 17.13 10.82
N ALA A 181 -11.98 17.84 9.70
CA ALA A 181 -12.10 19.30 9.66
C ALA A 181 -13.46 19.82 10.19
N SER A 182 -14.49 18.98 10.19
CA SER A 182 -15.83 19.33 10.70
C SER A 182 -15.87 19.53 12.21
N PHE A 183 -14.98 18.89 12.99
CA PHE A 183 -14.99 18.98 14.45
C PHE A 183 -13.61 19.31 15.06
N LEU A 184 -12.51 19.09 14.38
CA LEU A 184 -11.15 19.31 14.87
C LEU A 184 -10.92 20.71 15.43
N PRO A 185 -11.36 21.82 14.76
CA PRO A 185 -11.16 23.16 15.29
C PRO A 185 -11.75 23.35 16.70
N VAL A 186 -12.95 22.80 16.92
CA VAL A 186 -13.63 22.86 18.22
C VAL A 186 -12.89 22.03 19.27
N TYR A 187 -12.34 20.87 18.88
CA TYR A 187 -11.57 20.00 19.77
C TYR A 187 -10.26 20.66 20.23
N LEU A 188 -9.59 21.38 19.33
CA LEU A 188 -8.38 22.14 19.65
C LEU A 188 -8.69 23.35 20.55
N GLU A 189 -9.75 24.13 20.22
CA GLU A 189 -10.19 25.25 21.01
C GLU A 189 -10.54 24.83 22.45
N LYS A 190 -11.29 23.76 22.60
CA LYS A 190 -11.69 23.19 23.89
C LYS A 190 -10.59 22.40 24.59
N LYS A 191 -9.42 22.28 23.96
CA LYS A 191 -8.27 21.50 24.48
C LYS A 191 -8.59 20.01 24.73
N ILE A 192 -9.58 19.46 24.03
CA ILE A 192 -9.87 18.00 24.01
C ILE A 192 -8.72 17.28 23.33
N LEU A 193 -8.23 17.81 22.21
CA LEU A 193 -6.96 17.47 21.61
C LEU A 193 -5.97 18.62 21.79
N LYS A 194 -4.71 18.30 22.05
CA LYS A 194 -3.64 19.29 22.15
C LYS A 194 -3.14 19.75 20.78
N VAL A 195 -3.10 18.81 19.84
CA VAL A 195 -2.61 18.99 18.46
C VAL A 195 -3.43 18.10 17.53
N ASP A 196 -3.35 18.38 16.25
CA ASP A 196 -3.93 17.53 15.21
C ASP A 196 -3.15 16.19 15.16
N PRO A 197 -3.81 15.04 15.40
CA PRO A 197 -3.15 13.73 15.40
C PRO A 197 -2.67 13.27 14.02
N PHE A 198 -3.10 13.93 12.95
CA PHE A 198 -2.60 13.66 11.59
C PHE A 198 -1.34 14.47 11.25
N GLN A 199 -1.06 15.55 12.00
CA GLN A 199 0.16 16.35 11.85
C GLN A 199 1.27 15.92 12.81
N VAL A 200 0.90 15.59 14.05
CA VAL A 200 1.84 15.18 15.11
C VAL A 200 1.45 13.80 15.61
N LEU A 201 2.41 12.87 15.59
CA LEU A 201 2.16 11.49 15.98
C LEU A 201 1.63 11.38 17.43
N ASP A 202 0.48 10.76 17.59
CA ASP A 202 -0.03 10.36 18.90
C ASP A 202 0.84 9.25 19.49
N GLN A 203 1.77 9.63 20.37
CA GLN A 203 2.68 8.69 21.01
C GLN A 203 1.97 7.77 22.03
N ASN A 204 0.83 8.19 22.57
CA ASN A 204 0.13 7.47 23.64
C ASN A 204 -0.75 6.33 23.11
N GLY A 205 -1.29 6.45 21.91
CA GLY A 205 -2.10 5.42 21.25
C GLY A 205 -1.36 4.81 20.04
N VAL A 206 -1.26 5.59 18.98
CA VAL A 206 -0.63 5.14 17.71
C VAL A 206 0.82 4.72 17.92
N GLY A 207 1.59 5.51 18.67
CA GLY A 207 2.99 5.22 18.99
C GLY A 207 3.18 3.91 19.75
N GLN A 208 2.22 3.53 20.62
CA GLN A 208 2.27 2.21 21.27
C GLN A 208 2.09 1.07 20.27
N LEU A 209 1.21 1.22 19.28
CA LEU A 209 1.03 0.22 18.22
C LEU A 209 2.29 0.08 17.37
N VAL A 210 2.94 1.20 17.01
CA VAL A 210 4.21 1.19 16.28
C VAL A 210 5.29 0.45 17.06
N ARG A 211 5.46 0.78 18.35
CA ARG A 211 6.43 0.11 19.23
C ARG A 211 6.15 -1.39 19.34
N MET A 212 4.91 -1.75 19.67
CA MET A 212 4.49 -3.14 19.80
C MET A 212 4.74 -3.94 18.53
N ALA A 213 4.39 -3.40 17.36
CA ALA A 213 4.61 -4.07 16.09
C ALA A 213 6.10 -4.25 15.77
N THR A 214 6.92 -3.25 16.09
CA THR A 214 8.38 -3.33 15.92
C THR A 214 8.99 -4.41 16.82
N GLU A 215 8.64 -4.41 18.10
CA GLU A 215 9.15 -5.39 19.09
C GLU A 215 8.71 -6.82 18.71
N LYS A 216 7.44 -7.03 18.40
CA LYS A 216 6.90 -8.32 17.98
C LYS A 216 7.52 -8.81 16.66
N GLY A 217 7.66 -7.91 15.68
CA GLY A 217 8.26 -8.23 14.40
C GLY A 217 9.74 -8.66 14.56
N ARG A 218 10.51 -7.90 15.32
CA ARG A 218 11.93 -8.19 15.58
C ARG A 218 12.15 -9.39 16.49
N ALA A 219 11.19 -9.77 17.31
CA ALA A 219 11.25 -11.02 18.07
C ALA A 219 11.26 -12.26 17.16
N ILE A 220 10.62 -12.18 15.98
CA ILE A 220 10.58 -13.26 14.98
C ILE A 220 11.71 -13.11 13.96
N ARG A 221 11.99 -11.89 13.52
CA ARG A 221 13.03 -11.54 12.55
C ARG A 221 13.90 -10.42 13.13
N PRO A 222 15.01 -10.74 13.78
CA PRO A 222 15.82 -9.74 14.50
C PRO A 222 16.34 -8.60 13.60
N ASP A 223 16.59 -8.87 12.33
CA ASP A 223 17.05 -7.95 11.30
C ASP A 223 15.91 -7.27 10.53
N LEU A 224 14.67 -7.39 11.00
CA LEU A 224 13.52 -6.80 10.34
C LEU A 224 13.69 -5.30 10.16
N LYS A 225 13.78 -4.86 8.89
CA LYS A 225 13.76 -3.45 8.53
C LYS A 225 12.39 -2.88 8.87
N CYS A 226 12.36 -1.81 9.66
CA CYS A 226 11.15 -1.06 9.97
C CYS A 226 11.34 0.38 9.51
N GLY A 227 10.44 0.85 8.67
CA GLY A 227 10.36 2.22 8.18
C GLY A 227 9.07 2.88 8.61
N ILE A 228 8.98 4.18 8.42
CA ILE A 228 7.78 4.99 8.62
C ILE A 228 7.49 5.75 7.33
N CYS A 229 6.24 5.91 6.99
CA CYS A 229 5.77 6.71 5.86
C CYS A 229 4.52 7.51 6.25
N GLY A 230 4.08 8.38 5.37
CA GLY A 230 3.03 9.35 5.66
C GLY A 230 3.60 10.65 6.23
N GLU A 231 2.73 11.53 6.73
CA GLU A 231 3.13 12.87 7.15
C GLU A 231 4.07 12.87 8.36
N HIS A 232 3.89 11.91 9.26
CA HIS A 232 4.76 11.76 10.45
C HIS A 232 6.19 11.29 10.11
N GLY A 233 6.46 10.88 8.87
CA GLY A 233 7.80 10.45 8.45
C GLY A 233 8.82 11.59 8.40
N GLY A 234 8.37 12.84 8.45
CA GLY A 234 9.20 14.05 8.48
C GLY A 234 9.26 14.76 9.83
N GLU A 235 8.63 14.21 10.85
CA GLU A 235 8.54 14.78 12.20
C GLU A 235 9.79 14.49 13.06
#